data_c0293c8c456f0d648b509ddf1b6a4499
#
_entry.id   c0293c8c456f0d648b509ddf1b6a4499
#
_cell.length_a   1.000
_cell.length_b   1.000
_cell.length_c   1.000
_cell.angle_alpha   90.00
_cell.angle_beta   90.00
_cell.angle_gamma   90.00
#
_symmetry.space_group_name_H-M   'P 1'
#
loop_
_entity.id
_entity.type
_entity.pdbx_description
1 polymer ?
#
loop_
_entity_poly.entity_id
_entity_poly.type
_entity_poly.pdbx_seq_one_letter_code
_entity_poly.pdbx_strand_id
1 'polypeptide(L)'
;EHKRRLPYRPKKIAVVTSETGAVLHDICMVSRARDPGVPLVLVPVQVQGAGAAESIAQGIRRAAKIPEVEVVIVGRGGGSMEDLWAFNEEIVARAIYDCPIPVISAVGHETDFTIADFVADRRAATPSNAAEMAVPDLREILAGLDGMRQHLQTALSQHLQETRLTLMTLEKRLAACDPNQRLTALEK
;
A
#
# COMPACT_ATOMS: atom_id res chain seq x y z
N GLU A 1 7.10 -10.64 -18.74
CA GLU A 1 6.20 -10.72 -17.60
C GLU A 1 5.64 -9.32 -17.32
N HIS A 2 4.31 -9.13 -17.43
CA HIS A 2 3.69 -7.80 -17.41
C HIS A 2 3.01 -7.55 -16.05
N LYS A 3 3.72 -7.80 -14.93
CA LYS A 3 3.14 -7.58 -13.60
C LYS A 3 3.40 -6.16 -13.11
N ARG A 4 2.33 -5.46 -12.73
CA ARG A 4 2.35 -4.09 -12.24
C ARG A 4 2.61 -4.06 -10.74
N ARG A 5 3.20 -2.98 -10.27
CA ARG A 5 3.39 -2.76 -8.84
C ARG A 5 2.12 -2.18 -8.23
N LEU A 6 1.76 -2.67 -7.05
CA LEU A 6 0.70 -2.05 -6.25
C LEU A 6 1.16 -0.68 -5.75
N PRO A 7 0.27 0.34 -5.74
CA PRO A 7 0.56 1.61 -5.08
C PRO A 7 0.72 1.38 -3.58
N TYR A 8 1.58 2.18 -2.95
CA TYR A 8 1.82 2.07 -1.50
C TYR A 8 0.53 2.31 -0.67
N ARG A 9 -0.25 3.31 -1.04
CA ARG A 9 -1.55 3.64 -0.45
C ARG A 9 -2.51 4.07 -1.56
N PRO A 10 -3.41 3.17 -2.01
CA PRO A 10 -4.32 3.48 -3.11
C PRO A 10 -5.37 4.52 -2.68
N LYS A 11 -5.77 5.37 -3.61
CA LYS A 11 -6.85 6.34 -3.40
C LYS A 11 -8.21 5.66 -3.28
N LYS A 12 -8.41 4.60 -4.04
CA LYS A 12 -9.65 3.81 -4.04
C LYS A 12 -9.38 2.41 -4.54
N ILE A 13 -10.06 1.41 -3.97
CA ILE A 13 -9.97 0.01 -4.36
C ILE A 13 -11.33 -0.43 -4.89
N ALA A 14 -11.35 -1.06 -6.07
CA ALA A 14 -12.55 -1.74 -6.58
C ALA A 14 -12.50 -3.22 -6.18
N VAL A 15 -13.61 -3.71 -5.67
CA VAL A 15 -13.80 -5.12 -5.29
C VAL A 15 -14.79 -5.75 -6.26
N VAL A 16 -14.31 -6.64 -7.13
CA VAL A 16 -15.10 -7.37 -8.11
C VAL A 16 -15.46 -8.73 -7.51
N THR A 17 -16.67 -8.84 -6.99
CA THR A 17 -17.18 -10.05 -6.31
C THR A 17 -18.71 -10.07 -6.31
N SER A 18 -19.31 -11.12 -5.75
CA SER A 18 -20.75 -11.17 -5.55
C SER A 18 -21.22 -10.16 -4.51
N GLU A 19 -22.45 -9.66 -4.66
CA GLU A 19 -23.05 -8.67 -3.76
C GLU A 19 -23.26 -9.23 -2.34
N THR A 20 -23.55 -10.53 -2.22
CA THR A 20 -23.91 -11.20 -0.98
C THR A 20 -22.87 -12.25 -0.60
N GLY A 21 -21.62 -11.85 -0.38
CA GLY A 21 -20.57 -12.82 -0.09
C GLY A 21 -19.74 -12.48 1.15
N ALA A 22 -19.24 -13.51 1.84
CA ALA A 22 -18.28 -13.36 2.94
C ALA A 22 -17.03 -12.57 2.51
N VAL A 23 -16.65 -12.71 1.24
CA VAL A 23 -15.48 -12.02 0.63
C VAL A 23 -15.53 -10.50 0.82
N LEU A 24 -16.66 -9.89 0.48
CA LEU A 24 -16.81 -8.44 0.63
C LEU A 24 -16.71 -8.01 2.09
N HIS A 25 -17.35 -8.77 2.97
CA HIS A 25 -17.30 -8.53 4.42
C HIS A 25 -15.85 -8.61 4.93
N ASP A 26 -15.13 -9.67 4.58
CA ASP A 26 -13.75 -9.90 5.02
C ASP A 26 -12.81 -8.79 4.51
N ILE A 27 -12.90 -8.43 3.23
CA ILE A 27 -12.13 -7.32 2.66
C ILE A 27 -12.45 -6.01 3.36
N CYS A 28 -13.73 -5.72 3.60
CA CYS A 28 -14.15 -4.50 4.31
C CYS A 28 -13.62 -4.44 5.75
N MET A 29 -13.72 -5.55 6.48
CA MET A 29 -13.26 -5.63 7.87
C MET A 29 -11.75 -5.39 7.98
N VAL A 30 -10.96 -6.10 7.16
CA VAL A 30 -9.50 -5.97 7.16
C VAL A 30 -9.07 -4.58 6.68
N SER A 31 -9.64 -4.07 5.60
CA SER A 31 -9.30 -2.75 5.07
C SER A 31 -9.58 -1.64 6.08
N ARG A 32 -10.75 -1.67 6.74
CA ARG A 32 -11.11 -0.68 7.76
C ARG A 32 -10.23 -0.75 9.01
N ALA A 33 -9.81 -1.96 9.41
CA ALA A 33 -8.92 -2.14 10.54
C ALA A 33 -7.51 -1.58 10.26
N ARG A 34 -7.05 -1.63 9.00
CA ARG A 34 -5.73 -1.17 8.58
C ARG A 34 -5.71 0.32 8.25
N ASP A 35 -6.57 0.77 7.36
CA ASP A 35 -6.71 2.18 6.99
C ASP A 35 -8.16 2.51 6.61
N PRO A 36 -8.96 3.08 7.52
CA PRO A 36 -10.33 3.45 7.24
C PRO A 36 -10.46 4.60 6.21
N GLY A 37 -9.36 5.26 5.90
CA GLY A 37 -9.34 6.35 4.91
C GLY A 37 -9.23 5.87 3.46
N VAL A 38 -9.06 4.58 3.19
CA VAL A 38 -9.05 4.01 1.83
C VAL A 38 -10.46 3.53 1.48
N PRO A 39 -11.17 4.23 0.57
CA PRO A 39 -12.52 3.85 0.18
C PRO A 39 -12.53 2.59 -0.69
N LEU A 40 -13.52 1.73 -0.44
CA LEU A 40 -13.80 0.55 -1.24
C LEU A 40 -15.04 0.79 -2.09
N VAL A 41 -15.03 0.33 -3.35
CA VAL A 41 -16.19 0.33 -4.23
C VAL A 41 -16.48 -1.09 -4.69
N LEU A 42 -17.70 -1.57 -4.44
CA LEU A 42 -18.14 -2.87 -4.92
C LEU A 42 -18.55 -2.76 -6.41
N VAL A 43 -18.02 -3.69 -7.20
CA VAL A 43 -18.46 -3.95 -8.56
C VAL A 43 -19.11 -5.33 -8.56
N PRO A 44 -20.46 -5.40 -8.41
CA PRO A 44 -21.13 -6.67 -8.26
C PRO A 44 -21.10 -7.46 -9.56
N VAL A 45 -20.75 -8.76 -9.43
CA VAL A 45 -20.67 -9.73 -10.52
C VAL A 45 -21.18 -11.09 -10.08
N GLN A 46 -21.60 -11.89 -11.04
CA GLN A 46 -21.83 -13.31 -10.81
C GLN A 46 -20.47 -14.01 -10.82
N VAL A 47 -20.12 -14.74 -9.74
CA VAL A 47 -18.81 -15.40 -9.55
C VAL A 47 -18.86 -16.91 -9.77
N GLN A 48 -20.05 -17.49 -9.97
CA GLN A 48 -20.23 -18.92 -10.19
C GLN A 48 -21.46 -19.19 -11.08
N GLY A 49 -21.50 -20.37 -11.70
CA GLY A 49 -22.58 -20.78 -12.61
C GLY A 49 -22.41 -20.26 -14.04
N ALA A 50 -23.44 -20.49 -14.86
CA ALA A 50 -23.42 -20.11 -16.27
C ALA A 50 -23.32 -18.59 -16.44
N GLY A 51 -22.39 -18.10 -17.30
CA GLY A 51 -22.18 -16.66 -17.54
C GLY A 51 -21.30 -15.97 -16.49
N ALA A 52 -20.74 -16.68 -15.52
CA ALA A 52 -19.88 -16.11 -14.49
C ALA A 52 -18.60 -15.50 -15.09
N ALA A 53 -17.97 -16.20 -16.03
CA ALA A 53 -16.73 -15.72 -16.66
C ALA A 53 -16.92 -14.37 -17.40
N GLU A 54 -18.00 -14.23 -18.18
CA GLU A 54 -18.37 -13.00 -18.84
C GLU A 54 -18.70 -11.88 -17.85
N SER A 55 -19.42 -12.21 -16.77
CA SER A 55 -19.77 -11.26 -15.72
C SER A 55 -18.52 -10.72 -15.01
N ILE A 56 -17.57 -11.60 -14.65
CA ILE A 56 -16.29 -11.25 -14.03
C ILE A 56 -15.46 -10.37 -14.97
N ALA A 57 -15.31 -10.78 -16.22
CA ALA A 57 -14.55 -10.02 -17.22
C ALA A 57 -15.13 -8.61 -17.45
N GLN A 58 -16.45 -8.49 -17.51
CA GLN A 58 -17.13 -7.19 -17.60
C GLN A 58 -16.95 -6.38 -16.31
N GLY A 59 -16.99 -7.04 -15.13
CA GLY A 59 -16.76 -6.43 -13.85
C GLY A 59 -15.37 -5.78 -13.76
N ILE A 60 -14.33 -6.49 -14.18
CA ILE A 60 -12.95 -5.98 -14.23
C ILE A 60 -12.87 -4.75 -15.14
N ARG A 61 -13.45 -4.82 -16.35
CA ARG A 61 -13.47 -3.69 -17.29
C ARG A 61 -14.25 -2.49 -16.75
N ARG A 62 -15.33 -2.71 -15.99
CA ARG A 62 -16.08 -1.63 -15.30
C ARG A 62 -15.27 -1.03 -14.18
N ALA A 63 -14.63 -1.85 -13.35
CA ALA A 63 -13.79 -1.41 -12.25
C ALA A 63 -12.67 -0.46 -12.73
N ALA A 64 -12.03 -0.79 -13.85
CA ALA A 64 -10.99 0.03 -14.46
C ALA A 64 -11.44 1.41 -14.96
N LYS A 65 -12.75 1.61 -15.15
CA LYS A 65 -13.33 2.90 -15.59
C LYS A 65 -13.80 3.78 -14.44
N ILE A 66 -13.79 3.27 -13.20
CA ILE A 66 -14.23 4.04 -12.03
C ILE A 66 -13.13 5.07 -11.69
N PRO A 67 -13.48 6.35 -11.55
CA PRO A 67 -12.51 7.37 -11.21
C PRO A 67 -11.76 7.07 -9.90
N GLU A 68 -10.46 7.34 -9.90
CA GLU A 68 -9.56 7.20 -8.75
C GLU A 68 -9.33 5.76 -8.26
N VAL A 69 -9.86 4.74 -8.92
CA VAL A 69 -9.52 3.35 -8.61
C VAL A 69 -8.08 3.08 -9.05
N GLU A 70 -7.26 2.65 -8.11
CA GLU A 70 -5.84 2.37 -8.32
C GLU A 70 -5.48 0.89 -8.08
N VAL A 71 -6.40 0.12 -7.50
CA VAL A 71 -6.27 -1.35 -7.31
C VAL A 71 -7.62 -2.01 -7.55
N VAL A 72 -7.59 -3.15 -8.22
CA VAL A 72 -8.76 -4.02 -8.39
C VAL A 72 -8.52 -5.32 -7.64
N ILE A 73 -9.42 -5.70 -6.75
CA ILE A 73 -9.42 -7.03 -6.11
C ILE A 73 -10.51 -7.84 -6.78
N VAL A 74 -10.15 -8.98 -7.35
CA VAL A 74 -11.09 -9.95 -7.91
C VAL A 74 -11.11 -11.13 -6.97
N GLY A 75 -12.26 -11.43 -6.41
CA GLY A 75 -12.34 -12.46 -5.39
C GLY A 75 -13.66 -13.23 -5.40
N ARG A 76 -13.55 -14.43 -4.84
CA ARG A 76 -14.71 -15.28 -4.59
C ARG A 76 -14.58 -15.95 -3.22
N GLY A 77 -15.71 -16.22 -2.60
CA GLY A 77 -15.80 -16.99 -1.37
C GLY A 77 -15.52 -18.49 -1.56
N GLY A 78 -15.42 -19.22 -0.47
CA GLY A 78 -15.28 -20.68 -0.51
C GLY A 78 -16.40 -21.35 -1.30
N GLY A 79 -16.10 -22.51 -1.88
CA GLY A 79 -16.99 -23.32 -2.68
C GLY A 79 -16.21 -24.47 -3.32
N SER A 80 -16.88 -25.25 -4.15
CA SER A 80 -16.25 -26.39 -4.82
C SER A 80 -15.24 -25.96 -5.89
N MET A 81 -14.34 -26.86 -6.29
CA MET A 81 -13.41 -26.65 -7.42
C MET A 81 -14.14 -26.30 -8.73
N GLU A 82 -15.34 -26.84 -8.91
CA GLU A 82 -16.17 -26.57 -10.09
C GLU A 82 -16.58 -25.09 -10.16
N ASP A 83 -16.78 -24.47 -9.03
CA ASP A 83 -17.12 -23.05 -8.95
C ASP A 83 -15.93 -22.13 -9.27
N LEU A 84 -14.68 -22.61 -9.19
CA LEU A 84 -13.49 -21.86 -9.57
C LEU A 84 -13.27 -21.83 -11.08
N TRP A 85 -14.01 -22.66 -11.83
CA TRP A 85 -13.78 -22.84 -13.27
C TRP A 85 -13.93 -21.55 -14.06
N ALA A 86 -14.84 -20.67 -13.68
CA ALA A 86 -15.01 -19.38 -14.33
C ALA A 86 -13.72 -18.52 -14.36
N PHE A 87 -12.84 -18.69 -13.38
CA PHE A 87 -11.56 -17.98 -13.29
C PHE A 87 -10.44 -18.64 -14.11
N ASN A 88 -10.71 -19.79 -14.72
CA ASN A 88 -9.83 -20.47 -15.68
C ASN A 88 -10.17 -20.16 -17.12
N GLU A 89 -11.24 -19.36 -17.36
CA GLU A 89 -11.66 -19.01 -18.69
C GLU A 89 -10.76 -17.91 -19.30
N GLU A 90 -10.45 -18.05 -20.59
CA GLU A 90 -9.59 -17.09 -21.33
C GLU A 90 -10.10 -15.66 -21.26
N ILE A 91 -11.42 -15.48 -21.29
CA ILE A 91 -12.04 -14.15 -21.25
C ILE A 91 -11.71 -13.39 -19.98
N VAL A 92 -11.61 -14.09 -18.82
CA VAL A 92 -11.22 -13.51 -17.53
C VAL A 92 -9.73 -13.21 -17.51
N ALA A 93 -8.90 -14.16 -17.96
CA ALA A 93 -7.47 -13.97 -18.06
C ALA A 93 -7.10 -12.75 -18.91
N ARG A 94 -7.74 -12.60 -20.08
CA ARG A 94 -7.55 -11.42 -20.94
C ARG A 94 -8.05 -10.14 -20.29
N ALA A 95 -9.18 -10.16 -19.60
CA ALA A 95 -9.68 -8.98 -18.91
C ALA A 95 -8.73 -8.50 -17.79
N ILE A 96 -8.07 -9.42 -17.09
CA ILE A 96 -7.04 -9.11 -16.08
C ILE A 96 -5.79 -8.54 -16.78
N TYR A 97 -5.32 -9.19 -17.84
CA TYR A 97 -4.12 -8.77 -18.57
C TYR A 97 -4.25 -7.37 -19.17
N ASP A 98 -5.39 -7.09 -19.80
CA ASP A 98 -5.69 -5.83 -20.47
C ASP A 98 -6.09 -4.70 -19.49
N CYS A 99 -6.31 -5.04 -18.22
CA CYS A 99 -6.68 -4.04 -17.21
C CYS A 99 -5.54 -3.05 -17.01
N PRO A 100 -5.73 -1.73 -17.14
CA PRO A 100 -4.67 -0.73 -16.95
C PRO A 100 -4.26 -0.55 -15.49
N ILE A 101 -5.07 -1.04 -14.55
CA ILE A 101 -4.91 -0.94 -13.11
C ILE A 101 -4.44 -2.29 -12.56
N PRO A 102 -3.51 -2.33 -11.57
CA PRO A 102 -3.07 -3.58 -10.98
C PRO A 102 -4.21 -4.38 -10.37
N VAL A 103 -4.22 -5.68 -10.64
CA VAL A 103 -5.25 -6.63 -10.23
C VAL A 103 -4.68 -7.60 -9.20
N ILE A 104 -5.36 -7.76 -8.08
CA ILE A 104 -5.11 -8.81 -7.08
C ILE A 104 -6.17 -9.89 -7.26
N SER A 105 -5.72 -11.13 -7.49
CA SER A 105 -6.60 -12.30 -7.47
C SER A 105 -6.68 -12.87 -6.07
N ALA A 106 -7.90 -13.05 -5.56
CA ALA A 106 -8.22 -13.67 -4.28
C ALA A 106 -9.28 -14.76 -4.48
N VAL A 107 -8.99 -15.69 -5.37
CA VAL A 107 -9.94 -16.71 -5.85
C VAL A 107 -9.65 -18.09 -5.27
N GLY A 108 -8.40 -18.53 -5.34
CA GLY A 108 -7.99 -19.86 -4.90
C GLY A 108 -7.44 -19.87 -3.48
N HIS A 109 -7.64 -20.98 -2.76
CA HIS A 109 -6.93 -21.28 -1.52
C HIS A 109 -5.46 -21.64 -1.79
N GLU A 110 -4.68 -21.92 -0.75
CA GLU A 110 -3.22 -22.15 -0.88
C GLU A 110 -2.86 -23.22 -1.94
N THR A 111 -3.67 -24.25 -2.10
CA THR A 111 -3.45 -25.38 -3.02
C THR A 111 -4.08 -25.19 -4.41
N ASP A 112 -5.08 -24.33 -4.53
CA ASP A 112 -5.90 -24.22 -5.74
C ASP A 112 -5.47 -22.99 -6.56
N PHE A 113 -4.85 -23.23 -7.68
CA PHE A 113 -4.42 -22.17 -8.60
C PHE A 113 -5.35 -22.09 -9.80
N THR A 114 -5.75 -20.87 -10.13
CA THR A 114 -6.50 -20.59 -11.34
C THR A 114 -5.63 -19.83 -12.36
N ILE A 115 -6.06 -19.81 -13.62
CA ILE A 115 -5.38 -19.01 -14.65
C ILE A 115 -5.41 -17.52 -14.28
N ALA A 116 -6.50 -17.06 -13.65
CA ALA A 116 -6.59 -15.70 -13.13
C ALA A 116 -5.46 -15.37 -12.14
N ASP A 117 -5.08 -16.32 -11.25
CA ASP A 117 -4.00 -16.13 -10.28
C ASP A 117 -2.63 -15.97 -10.94
N PHE A 118 -2.39 -16.68 -12.05
CA PHE A 118 -1.14 -16.56 -12.81
C PHE A 118 -1.05 -15.24 -13.58
N VAL A 119 -2.16 -14.77 -14.12
CA VAL A 119 -2.22 -13.53 -14.94
C VAL A 119 -2.29 -12.28 -14.06
N ALA A 120 -2.91 -12.35 -12.89
CA ALA A 120 -3.01 -11.23 -11.96
C ALA A 120 -1.64 -10.67 -11.55
N ASP A 121 -1.56 -9.39 -11.26
CA ASP A 121 -0.34 -8.72 -10.81
C ASP A 121 0.12 -9.27 -9.46
N ARG A 122 -0.83 -9.60 -8.58
CA ARG A 122 -0.61 -10.28 -7.30
C ARG A 122 -1.65 -11.35 -7.07
N ARG A 123 -1.23 -12.42 -6.40
CA ARG A 123 -2.11 -13.46 -5.88
C ARG A 123 -2.20 -13.35 -4.37
N ALA A 124 -3.39 -13.42 -3.84
CA ALA A 124 -3.69 -13.55 -2.42
C ALA A 124 -4.32 -14.92 -2.14
N ALA A 125 -3.90 -15.56 -1.07
CA ALA A 125 -4.44 -16.88 -0.69
C ALA A 125 -5.86 -16.80 -0.12
N THR A 126 -6.26 -15.62 0.35
CA THR A 126 -7.59 -15.34 0.92
C THR A 126 -8.04 -13.91 0.61
N PRO A 127 -9.35 -13.61 0.68
CA PRO A 127 -9.85 -12.23 0.56
C PRO A 127 -9.23 -11.27 1.58
N SER A 128 -9.04 -11.73 2.82
CA SER A 128 -8.37 -10.96 3.87
C SER A 128 -6.94 -10.62 3.50
N ASN A 129 -6.18 -11.59 2.97
CA ASN A 129 -4.82 -11.37 2.51
C ASN A 129 -4.76 -10.39 1.31
N ALA A 130 -5.76 -10.42 0.42
CA ALA A 130 -5.86 -9.42 -0.65
C ALA A 130 -6.04 -8.00 -0.10
N ALA A 131 -6.85 -7.83 0.93
CA ALA A 131 -7.02 -6.56 1.61
C ALA A 131 -5.73 -6.09 2.30
N GLU A 132 -4.99 -7.01 2.94
CA GLU A 132 -3.68 -6.70 3.55
C GLU A 132 -2.64 -6.25 2.52
N MET A 133 -2.62 -6.87 1.34
CA MET A 133 -1.73 -6.49 0.25
C MET A 133 -2.10 -5.13 -0.36
N ALA A 134 -3.39 -4.82 -0.42
CA ALA A 134 -3.90 -3.60 -1.05
C ALA A 134 -3.89 -2.38 -0.13
N VAL A 135 -4.07 -2.58 1.20
CA VAL A 135 -4.22 -1.50 2.18
C VAL A 135 -3.07 -1.56 3.19
N PRO A 136 -2.23 -0.53 3.28
CA PRO A 136 -1.16 -0.47 4.27
C PRO A 136 -1.72 -0.32 5.69
N ASP A 137 -0.95 -0.69 6.71
CA ASP A 137 -1.33 -0.40 8.10
C ASP A 137 -1.01 1.06 8.42
N LEU A 138 -2.04 1.86 8.64
CA LEU A 138 -1.91 3.28 8.97
C LEU A 138 -1.11 3.52 10.25
N ARG A 139 -1.19 2.59 11.21
CA ARG A 139 -0.43 2.69 12.47
C ARG A 139 1.07 2.56 12.23
N GLU A 140 1.49 1.66 11.34
CA GLU A 140 2.91 1.52 10.94
C GLU A 140 3.40 2.79 10.23
N ILE A 141 2.59 3.37 9.35
CA ILE A 141 2.91 4.62 8.67
C ILE A 141 3.11 5.74 9.69
N LEU A 142 2.18 5.91 10.62
CA LEU A 142 2.24 6.96 11.65
C LEU A 142 3.43 6.76 12.59
N ALA A 143 3.70 5.53 13.03
CA ALA A 143 4.87 5.21 13.84
C ALA A 143 6.19 5.52 13.10
N GLY A 144 6.25 5.20 11.81
CA GLY A 144 7.40 5.55 10.96
C GLY A 144 7.62 7.07 10.86
N LEU A 145 6.55 7.84 10.67
CA LEU A 145 6.60 9.31 10.65
C LEU A 145 7.06 9.90 11.99
N ASP A 146 6.56 9.38 13.11
CA ASP A 146 6.99 9.81 14.43
C ASP A 146 8.48 9.49 14.67
N GLY A 147 8.95 8.33 14.25
CA GLY A 147 10.36 7.98 14.29
C GLY A 147 11.22 8.96 13.48
N MET A 148 10.83 9.27 12.24
CA MET A 148 11.53 10.25 11.40
C MET A 148 11.55 11.64 12.04
N ARG A 149 10.45 12.07 12.65
CA ARG A 149 10.37 13.34 13.37
C ARG A 149 11.35 13.40 14.55
N GLN A 150 11.42 12.33 15.34
CA GLN A 150 12.37 12.24 16.46
C GLN A 150 13.82 12.26 16.01
N HIS A 151 14.15 11.52 14.94
CA HIS A 151 15.50 11.54 14.36
C HIS A 151 15.88 12.94 13.86
N LEU A 152 14.99 13.63 13.19
CA LEU A 152 15.22 15.00 12.72
C LEU A 152 15.45 15.98 13.88
N GLN A 153 14.63 15.90 14.92
CA GLN A 153 14.79 16.74 16.13
C GLN A 153 16.14 16.50 16.81
N THR A 154 16.54 15.23 16.94
CA THR A 154 17.83 14.86 17.55
C THR A 154 19.00 15.38 16.70
N ALA A 155 18.97 15.15 15.40
CA ALA A 155 20.03 15.62 14.47
C ALA A 155 20.16 17.16 14.49
N LEU A 156 19.03 17.86 14.47
CA LEU A 156 19.02 19.33 14.56
C LEU A 156 19.61 19.82 15.90
N SER A 157 19.20 19.21 17.01
CA SER A 157 19.70 19.54 18.34
C SER A 157 21.23 19.34 18.46
N GLN A 158 21.73 18.22 17.94
CA GLN A 158 23.15 17.93 17.89
C GLN A 158 23.91 18.96 17.06
N HIS A 159 23.42 19.26 15.86
CA HIS A 159 24.06 20.24 14.99
C HIS A 159 24.10 21.65 15.60
N LEU A 160 23.03 22.07 16.25
CA LEU A 160 22.99 23.35 16.99
C LEU A 160 23.98 23.37 18.15
N GLN A 161 24.10 22.27 18.88
CA GLN A 161 25.05 22.14 19.98
C GLN A 161 26.51 22.21 19.49
N GLU A 162 26.85 21.49 18.44
CA GLU A 162 28.18 21.54 17.80
C GLU A 162 28.52 22.95 17.32
N THR A 163 27.58 23.60 16.64
CA THR A 163 27.75 24.98 16.15
C THR A 163 27.98 25.96 17.30
N ARG A 164 27.22 25.80 18.40
CA ARG A 164 27.36 26.62 19.61
C ARG A 164 28.72 26.41 20.28
N LEU A 165 29.20 25.16 20.40
CA LEU A 165 30.52 24.86 20.93
C LEU A 165 31.64 25.46 20.06
N THR A 166 31.48 25.36 18.74
CA THR A 166 32.42 25.96 17.78
C THR A 166 32.48 27.47 17.96
N LEU A 167 31.31 28.14 18.05
CA LEU A 167 31.21 29.57 18.29
C LEU A 167 31.90 29.97 19.58
N MET A 168 31.58 29.31 20.69
CA MET A 168 32.22 29.57 22.00
C MET A 168 33.75 29.41 21.93
N THR A 169 34.23 28.42 21.17
CA THR A 169 35.68 28.20 20.99
C THR A 169 36.34 29.37 20.20
N LEU A 170 35.66 29.83 19.13
CA LEU A 170 36.12 30.98 18.35
C LEU A 170 36.12 32.26 19.17
N GLU A 171 35.06 32.53 19.97
CA GLU A 171 35.00 33.67 20.88
C GLU A 171 36.16 33.67 21.89
N LYS A 172 36.46 32.52 22.53
CA LYS A 172 37.60 32.39 23.45
C LYS A 172 38.93 32.65 22.74
N ARG A 173 39.09 32.14 21.51
CA ARG A 173 40.31 32.39 20.72
C ARG A 173 40.44 33.86 20.36
N LEU A 174 39.36 34.52 19.98
CA LEU A 174 39.35 35.95 19.67
C LEU A 174 39.71 36.77 20.91
N ALA A 175 39.11 36.49 22.07
CA ALA A 175 39.44 37.17 23.32
C ALA A 175 40.92 36.96 23.73
N ALA A 176 41.48 35.80 23.52
CA ALA A 176 42.92 35.53 23.79
C ALA A 176 43.86 36.28 22.84
N CYS A 177 43.38 36.73 21.68
CA CYS A 177 44.17 37.50 20.71
C CYS A 177 44.02 39.03 20.92
N ASP A 178 43.24 39.49 21.92
CA ASP A 178 43.06 40.91 22.18
C ASP A 178 44.37 41.57 22.55
N PRO A 179 44.86 42.59 21.74
CA PRO A 179 46.10 43.28 21.99
C PRO A 179 46.18 43.98 23.35
N ASN A 180 45.04 44.50 23.83
CA ASN A 180 44.96 45.17 25.13
C ASN A 180 45.23 44.25 26.30
N GLN A 181 44.75 42.98 26.25
CA GLN A 181 45.03 41.99 27.27
C GLN A 181 46.49 41.51 27.25
N ARG A 182 47.13 41.48 26.06
CA ARG A 182 48.56 41.18 25.92
C ARG A 182 49.43 42.28 26.46
N LEU A 183 49.10 43.55 26.23
CA LEU A 183 49.81 44.70 26.77
C LEU A 183 49.73 44.73 28.29
N THR A 184 48.55 44.53 28.87
CA THR A 184 48.34 44.53 30.34
C THR A 184 49.09 43.32 31.02
N ALA A 185 49.30 42.21 30.32
CA ALA A 185 50.07 41.09 30.84
C ALA A 185 51.61 41.29 30.76
N LEU A 186 52.09 42.24 29.92
CA LEU A 186 53.51 42.60 29.83
C LEU A 186 53.91 43.73 30.77
N GLU A 187 52.95 44.47 31.32
CA GLU A 187 53.17 45.54 32.34
C GLU A 187 53.19 45.00 33.77
N LYS A 188 52.98 43.74 33.98
CA LYS A 188 53.08 43.05 35.27
C LYS A 188 54.31 42.15 35.35
#